data_8a17a496cba976ee1a23ba07660f9eef
#
_entry.id   8a17a496cba976ee1a23ba07660f9eef
#
_cell.length_a   1.000
_cell.length_b   1.000
_cell.length_c   1.000
_cell.angle_alpha   90.00
_cell.angle_beta   90.00
_cell.angle_gamma   90.00
#
_symmetry.space_group_name_H-M   'P 1'
#
loop_
_entity.id
_entity.type
_entity.pdbx_description
1 polymer ?
#
loop_
_entity_poly.entity_id
_entity_poly.type
_entity_poly.pdbx_seq_one_letter_code
_entity_poly.pdbx_strand_id
1 'polypeptide(L)'
;MSKLEKLIAELCPDGVEYKTLGEIASISRGGNFQKKDFCDIGVPCIHYGQIYTRYDLFADKTITHITEECARKQKFAKTNDIVMAVTSENIEDVCKCIAWLGNEDVAVSGHSAIISHNQDPKYLVYYFHSQMFFAQKRKLAHGTKVIEITPDTLKSIKLPIPPLEVQREIVHILDSFTLLTAELIAKLTDELTARKKQYEFYRNELLKFSENEVENVPLGELYPDIRNGFVGTCLLYTS
;
A
#
# COMPACT_ATOMS: atom_id res chain seq x y z
N MET A 1 29.06 -12.31 10.81
CA MET A 1 28.24 -12.78 9.68
C MET A 1 26.82 -12.95 10.18
N SER A 2 25.85 -12.26 9.58
CA SER A 2 24.45 -12.38 9.91
C SER A 2 23.91 -13.77 9.56
N LYS A 3 22.74 -14.14 10.07
CA LYS A 3 22.09 -15.41 9.71
C LYS A 3 21.80 -15.48 8.19
N LEU A 4 21.36 -14.37 7.61
CA LEU A 4 21.11 -14.27 6.15
C LEU A 4 22.38 -14.51 5.35
N GLU A 5 23.51 -13.87 5.73
CA GLU A 5 24.80 -14.09 5.03
C GLU A 5 25.26 -15.53 5.06
N LYS A 6 25.06 -16.23 6.21
CA LYS A 6 25.40 -17.65 6.33
C LYS A 6 24.53 -18.51 5.40
N LEU A 7 23.22 -18.27 5.41
CA LEU A 7 22.28 -19.00 4.53
C LEU A 7 22.60 -18.79 3.05
N ILE A 8 22.90 -17.55 2.64
CA ILE A 8 23.29 -17.26 1.25
C ILE A 8 24.60 -18.00 0.88
N ALA A 9 25.62 -17.94 1.75
CA ALA A 9 26.88 -18.61 1.48
C ALA A 9 26.74 -20.16 1.40
N GLU A 10 25.83 -20.72 2.16
CA GLU A 10 25.60 -22.18 2.19
C GLU A 10 24.72 -22.65 1.05
N LEU A 11 23.60 -21.97 0.81
CA LEU A 11 22.55 -22.41 -0.13
C LEU A 11 22.66 -21.80 -1.52
N CYS A 12 23.46 -20.74 -1.69
CA CYS A 12 23.68 -20.06 -2.96
C CYS A 12 25.17 -19.81 -3.24
N PRO A 13 26.03 -20.85 -3.20
CA PRO A 13 27.49 -20.67 -3.35
C PRO A 13 27.87 -20.05 -4.71
N ASP A 14 27.08 -20.32 -5.76
CA ASP A 14 27.27 -19.79 -7.11
C ASP A 14 26.45 -18.52 -7.38
N GLY A 15 25.85 -17.93 -6.33
CA GLY A 15 24.95 -16.78 -6.40
C GLY A 15 23.48 -17.17 -6.49
N VAL A 16 22.61 -16.15 -6.44
CA VAL A 16 21.14 -16.35 -6.53
C VAL A 16 20.72 -16.40 -7.99
N GLU A 17 19.95 -17.44 -8.35
CA GLU A 17 19.39 -17.59 -9.68
C GLU A 17 18.32 -16.54 -9.97
N TYR A 18 18.33 -15.96 -11.17
CA TYR A 18 17.28 -15.07 -11.66
C TYR A 18 16.37 -15.81 -12.62
N LYS A 19 15.06 -15.78 -12.34
CA LYS A 19 14.02 -16.36 -13.20
C LYS A 19 13.05 -15.30 -13.65
N THR A 20 12.36 -15.56 -14.74
CA THR A 20 11.22 -14.75 -15.14
C THR A 20 10.00 -15.14 -14.31
N LEU A 21 9.09 -14.17 -14.10
CA LEU A 21 7.86 -14.43 -13.35
C LEU A 21 7.02 -15.53 -14.04
N GLY A 22 7.07 -15.61 -15.37
CA GLY A 22 6.39 -16.66 -16.13
C GLY A 22 6.95 -18.06 -15.93
N GLU A 23 8.22 -18.21 -15.48
CA GLU A 23 8.82 -19.52 -15.16
C GLU A 23 8.40 -20.03 -13.79
N ILE A 24 8.05 -19.13 -12.85
CA ILE A 24 7.77 -19.49 -11.46
C ILE A 24 6.30 -19.36 -11.07
N ALA A 25 5.46 -18.76 -11.93
CA ALA A 25 4.07 -18.47 -11.61
C ALA A 25 3.15 -18.61 -12.82
N SER A 26 1.91 -18.97 -12.56
CA SER A 26 0.81 -18.79 -13.49
C SER A 26 0.12 -17.46 -13.23
N ILE A 27 -0.13 -16.69 -14.29
CA ILE A 27 -0.71 -15.36 -14.17
C ILE A 27 -2.02 -15.33 -14.95
N SER A 28 -3.10 -14.95 -14.29
CA SER A 28 -4.41 -14.81 -14.92
C SER A 28 -5.04 -13.47 -14.57
N ARG A 29 -5.86 -12.93 -15.44
CA ARG A 29 -6.66 -11.73 -15.15
C ARG A 29 -7.83 -12.11 -14.24
N GLY A 30 -8.23 -11.24 -13.32
CA GLY A 30 -9.41 -11.39 -12.47
C GLY A 30 -10.73 -11.39 -13.25
N GLY A 31 -11.83 -11.52 -12.53
CA GLY A 31 -13.18 -11.56 -13.07
C GLY A 31 -13.80 -10.18 -13.30
N ASN A 32 -15.03 -10.14 -13.79
CA ASN A 32 -15.67 -8.90 -14.22
C ASN A 32 -16.80 -8.47 -13.26
N PHE A 33 -16.44 -8.02 -12.06
CA PHE A 33 -17.38 -7.38 -11.14
C PHE A 33 -16.94 -5.93 -10.82
N GLN A 34 -17.87 -5.12 -10.36
CA GLN A 34 -17.71 -3.69 -10.10
C GLN A 34 -18.15 -3.34 -8.68
N LYS A 35 -17.89 -2.11 -8.25
CA LYS A 35 -18.31 -1.62 -6.93
C LYS A 35 -19.83 -1.72 -6.68
N LYS A 36 -20.65 -1.64 -7.74
CA LYS A 36 -22.11 -1.80 -7.63
C LYS A 36 -22.55 -3.21 -7.25
N ASP A 37 -21.68 -4.20 -7.44
CA ASP A 37 -21.95 -5.61 -7.13
C ASP A 37 -21.58 -5.97 -5.69
N PHE A 38 -21.10 -5.00 -4.90
CA PHE A 38 -20.75 -5.19 -3.49
C PHE A 38 -22.00 -5.38 -2.64
N CYS A 39 -21.87 -6.27 -1.65
CA CYS A 39 -22.86 -6.53 -0.61
C CYS A 39 -22.17 -6.72 0.76
N ASP A 40 -22.97 -6.63 1.83
CA ASP A 40 -22.43 -6.77 3.19
C ASP A 40 -22.09 -8.22 3.55
N ILE A 41 -22.87 -9.17 3.01
CA ILE A 41 -22.72 -10.61 3.28
C ILE A 41 -22.72 -11.35 1.95
N GLY A 42 -21.74 -12.25 1.75
CA GLY A 42 -21.62 -13.03 0.52
C GLY A 42 -20.24 -13.65 0.36
N VAL A 43 -19.80 -13.82 -0.89
CA VAL A 43 -18.48 -14.36 -1.23
C VAL A 43 -17.43 -13.26 -1.08
N PRO A 44 -16.34 -13.50 -0.35
CA PRO A 44 -15.28 -12.52 -0.16
C PRO A 44 -14.64 -12.09 -1.50
N CYS A 45 -14.36 -10.79 -1.65
CA CYS A 45 -13.78 -10.28 -2.90
C CYS A 45 -12.75 -9.17 -2.66
N ILE A 46 -11.81 -9.05 -3.61
CA ILE A 46 -10.82 -7.98 -3.69
C ILE A 46 -11.02 -7.21 -4.99
N HIS A 47 -11.34 -5.92 -4.85
CA HIS A 47 -11.43 -5.01 -5.98
C HIS A 47 -10.12 -4.20 -6.12
N TYR A 48 -9.64 -4.02 -7.36
CA TYR A 48 -8.35 -3.35 -7.63
C TYR A 48 -8.20 -1.98 -6.93
N GLY A 49 -9.26 -1.19 -6.86
CA GLY A 49 -9.24 0.10 -6.18
C GLY A 49 -9.00 0.01 -4.67
N GLN A 50 -9.28 -1.13 -4.03
CA GLN A 50 -9.01 -1.35 -2.61
C GLN A 50 -7.53 -1.68 -2.35
N ILE A 51 -6.84 -2.28 -3.33
CA ILE A 51 -5.40 -2.51 -3.27
C ILE A 51 -4.64 -1.19 -3.15
N TYR A 52 -5.16 -0.11 -3.75
CA TYR A 52 -4.55 1.22 -3.65
C TYR A 52 -4.86 1.97 -2.36
N THR A 53 -6.00 1.69 -1.71
CA THR A 53 -6.56 2.61 -0.71
C THR A 53 -6.85 1.97 0.64
N ARG A 54 -6.88 0.65 0.74
CA ARG A 54 -7.43 -0.05 1.91
C ARG A 54 -6.56 -1.19 2.41
N TYR A 55 -5.82 -1.84 1.53
CA TYR A 55 -4.94 -2.94 1.88
C TYR A 55 -3.50 -2.46 1.97
N ASP A 56 -2.77 -3.02 2.93
CA ASP A 56 -1.32 -2.93 3.02
C ASP A 56 -0.68 -4.01 2.11
N LEU A 57 0.50 -4.49 2.47
CA LEU A 57 1.24 -5.49 1.68
C LEU A 57 0.60 -6.88 1.73
N PHE A 58 -0.13 -7.19 2.80
CA PHE A 58 -0.72 -8.51 3.07
C PHE A 58 -2.15 -8.36 3.57
N ALA A 59 -3.00 -9.35 3.26
CA ALA A 59 -4.37 -9.39 3.76
C ALA A 59 -4.79 -10.83 4.04
N ASP A 60 -5.44 -11.06 5.18
CA ASP A 60 -6.04 -12.34 5.58
C ASP A 60 -7.57 -12.27 5.64
N LYS A 61 -8.14 -11.08 5.48
CA LYS A 61 -9.59 -10.82 5.45
C LYS A 61 -9.93 -9.83 4.35
N THR A 62 -11.09 -10.01 3.74
CA THR A 62 -11.62 -9.05 2.76
C THR A 62 -12.44 -7.96 3.44
N ILE A 63 -12.49 -6.80 2.78
CA ILE A 63 -13.26 -5.64 3.23
C ILE A 63 -14.67 -5.67 2.64
N THR A 64 -14.86 -6.38 1.53
CA THR A 64 -16.12 -6.43 0.78
C THR A 64 -16.43 -7.83 0.30
N HIS A 65 -17.70 -8.04 -0.01
CA HIS A 65 -18.22 -9.28 -0.55
C HIS A 65 -19.03 -9.01 -1.81
N ILE A 66 -19.30 -10.05 -2.59
CA ILE A 66 -20.22 -10.06 -3.72
C ILE A 66 -21.21 -11.20 -3.56
N THR A 67 -22.37 -11.12 -4.23
CA THR A 67 -23.38 -12.18 -4.17
C THR A 67 -22.85 -13.48 -4.77
N GLU A 68 -23.36 -14.62 -4.32
CA GLU A 68 -22.99 -15.94 -4.87
C GLU A 68 -23.26 -16.03 -6.38
N GLU A 69 -24.33 -15.41 -6.86
CA GLU A 69 -24.64 -15.39 -8.30
C GLU A 69 -23.56 -14.66 -9.09
N CYS A 70 -23.10 -13.51 -8.60
CA CYS A 70 -22.00 -12.76 -9.18
C CYS A 70 -20.71 -13.58 -9.14
N ALA A 71 -20.42 -14.20 -8.00
CA ALA A 71 -19.20 -14.97 -7.73
C ALA A 71 -19.02 -16.17 -8.67
N ARG A 72 -20.10 -16.85 -9.08
CA ARG A 72 -20.04 -18.02 -10.00
C ARG A 72 -19.34 -17.73 -11.33
N LYS A 73 -19.27 -16.48 -11.73
CA LYS A 73 -18.64 -16.03 -13.00
C LYS A 73 -17.26 -15.42 -12.81
N GLN A 74 -16.76 -15.40 -11.58
CA GLN A 74 -15.51 -14.74 -11.27
C GLN A 74 -14.32 -15.71 -11.26
N LYS A 75 -13.13 -15.13 -11.17
CA LYS A 75 -11.88 -15.86 -10.90
C LYS A 75 -11.46 -15.59 -9.47
N PHE A 76 -10.85 -16.61 -8.88
CA PHE A 76 -10.51 -16.63 -7.48
C PHE A 76 -9.00 -16.71 -7.28
N ALA A 77 -8.49 -15.92 -6.33
CA ALA A 77 -7.18 -16.11 -5.75
C ALA A 77 -7.30 -17.05 -4.55
N LYS A 78 -6.33 -17.95 -4.43
CA LYS A 78 -6.20 -18.90 -3.32
C LYS A 78 -5.26 -18.35 -2.25
N THR A 79 -5.26 -18.98 -1.09
CA THR A 79 -4.26 -18.71 -0.05
C THR A 79 -2.86 -18.74 -0.64
N ASN A 80 -2.06 -17.74 -0.33
CA ASN A 80 -0.70 -17.48 -0.83
C ASN A 80 -0.60 -16.96 -2.28
N ASP A 81 -1.70 -16.80 -3.00
CA ASP A 81 -1.66 -16.08 -4.27
C ASP A 81 -1.41 -14.59 -4.06
N ILE A 82 -0.85 -13.94 -5.07
CA ILE A 82 -0.69 -12.49 -5.10
C ILE A 82 -1.78 -11.87 -5.98
N VAL A 83 -2.45 -10.86 -5.46
CA VAL A 83 -3.42 -10.05 -6.20
C VAL A 83 -2.77 -8.71 -6.53
N MET A 84 -2.55 -8.45 -7.81
CA MET A 84 -1.85 -7.28 -8.33
C MET A 84 -2.77 -6.41 -9.17
N ALA A 85 -2.89 -5.12 -8.85
CA ALA A 85 -3.65 -4.16 -9.66
C ALA A 85 -2.86 -3.79 -10.92
N VAL A 86 -3.38 -4.13 -12.10
CA VAL A 86 -2.66 -4.02 -13.38
C VAL A 86 -2.99 -2.76 -14.18
N THR A 87 -3.89 -1.89 -13.66
CA THR A 87 -4.25 -0.60 -14.26
C THR A 87 -4.21 0.50 -13.23
N SER A 88 -3.67 1.66 -13.55
CA SER A 88 -3.61 2.85 -12.69
C SER A 88 -3.60 4.13 -13.51
N GLU A 89 -3.76 5.29 -12.86
CA GLU A 89 -3.61 6.61 -13.47
C GLU A 89 -2.13 7.07 -13.54
N ASN A 90 -1.26 6.41 -12.80
CA ASN A 90 0.17 6.75 -12.74
C ASN A 90 1.05 5.49 -12.70
N ILE A 91 2.34 5.67 -13.01
CA ILE A 91 3.33 4.58 -13.08
C ILE A 91 3.77 4.10 -11.70
N GLU A 92 3.70 4.95 -10.70
CA GLU A 92 4.09 4.65 -9.33
C GLU A 92 3.16 3.59 -8.75
N ASP A 93 1.88 3.73 -8.99
CA ASP A 93 0.84 2.89 -8.41
C ASP A 93 0.53 1.62 -9.21
N VAL A 94 0.67 1.63 -10.55
CA VAL A 94 0.43 0.41 -11.34
C VAL A 94 1.28 -0.74 -10.81
N CYS A 95 0.73 -1.94 -10.76
CA CYS A 95 1.32 -3.13 -10.15
C CYS A 95 1.47 -3.09 -8.62
N LYS A 96 0.78 -2.19 -7.91
CA LYS A 96 0.59 -2.42 -6.47
C LYS A 96 -0.09 -3.77 -6.25
N CYS A 97 0.37 -4.50 -5.27
CA CYS A 97 -0.11 -5.85 -5.02
C CYS A 97 -0.15 -6.17 -3.53
N ILE A 98 -0.91 -7.21 -3.22
CA ILE A 98 -1.00 -7.79 -1.89
C ILE A 98 -0.82 -9.31 -1.98
N ALA A 99 -0.27 -9.93 -0.94
CA ALA A 99 -0.39 -11.38 -0.75
C ALA A 99 -1.71 -11.67 -0.05
N TRP A 100 -2.48 -12.60 -0.60
CA TRP A 100 -3.66 -13.12 0.06
C TRP A 100 -3.27 -14.25 1.01
N LEU A 101 -3.41 -14.01 2.31
CA LEU A 101 -3.05 -14.95 3.37
C LEU A 101 -4.27 -15.54 4.08
N GLY A 102 -5.49 -15.21 3.63
CA GLY A 102 -6.74 -15.75 4.17
C GLY A 102 -6.91 -17.24 3.84
N ASN A 103 -7.79 -17.91 4.60
CA ASN A 103 -8.03 -19.35 4.49
C ASN A 103 -9.09 -19.71 3.43
N GLU A 104 -9.77 -18.71 2.85
CA GLU A 104 -10.82 -18.90 1.86
C GLU A 104 -10.40 -18.33 0.52
N ASP A 105 -10.91 -18.92 -0.57
CA ASP A 105 -10.72 -18.40 -1.91
C ASP A 105 -11.44 -17.04 -2.03
N VAL A 106 -10.81 -16.07 -2.69
CA VAL A 106 -11.33 -14.70 -2.81
C VAL A 106 -11.54 -14.31 -4.27
N ALA A 107 -12.71 -13.80 -4.61
CA ALA A 107 -12.99 -13.31 -5.97
C ALA A 107 -12.18 -12.04 -6.27
N VAL A 108 -11.58 -11.95 -7.44
CA VAL A 108 -10.67 -10.86 -7.83
C VAL A 108 -11.21 -10.09 -9.03
N SER A 109 -11.21 -8.76 -8.98
CA SER A 109 -11.75 -7.89 -10.04
C SER A 109 -10.89 -7.86 -11.31
N GLY A 110 -11.49 -7.51 -12.46
CA GLY A 110 -10.88 -7.60 -13.78
C GLY A 110 -9.73 -6.63 -14.09
N HIS A 111 -9.54 -5.60 -13.27
CA HIS A 111 -8.38 -4.71 -13.32
C HIS A 111 -7.22 -5.18 -12.45
N SER A 112 -7.28 -6.44 -12.01
CA SER A 112 -6.22 -7.11 -11.26
C SER A 112 -5.76 -8.37 -11.98
N ALA A 113 -4.53 -8.78 -11.69
CA ALA A 113 -3.99 -10.10 -12.01
C ALA A 113 -3.92 -10.96 -10.75
N ILE A 114 -4.15 -12.26 -10.91
CA ILE A 114 -3.92 -13.30 -9.91
C ILE A 114 -2.61 -13.97 -10.30
N ILE A 115 -1.66 -14.02 -9.39
CA ILE A 115 -0.35 -14.63 -9.58
C ILE A 115 -0.25 -15.81 -8.62
N SER A 116 -0.38 -17.03 -9.16
CA SER A 116 -0.29 -18.28 -8.39
C SER A 116 1.10 -18.88 -8.54
N HIS A 117 1.76 -19.15 -7.43
CA HIS A 117 3.18 -19.53 -7.38
C HIS A 117 3.46 -20.49 -6.20
N ASN A 118 4.70 -20.98 -6.13
CA ASN A 118 5.18 -21.85 -5.04
C ASN A 118 6.31 -21.21 -4.20
N GLN A 119 6.50 -19.90 -4.31
CA GLN A 119 7.46 -19.13 -3.54
C GLN A 119 6.85 -18.62 -2.24
N ASP A 120 7.64 -18.00 -1.36
CA ASP A 120 7.11 -17.27 -0.21
C ASP A 120 6.32 -16.04 -0.70
N PRO A 121 5.01 -15.92 -0.37
CA PRO A 121 4.18 -14.83 -0.89
C PRO A 121 4.62 -13.45 -0.41
N LYS A 122 5.10 -13.33 0.83
CA LYS A 122 5.60 -12.07 1.37
C LYS A 122 6.90 -11.65 0.69
N TYR A 123 7.81 -12.60 0.40
CA TYR A 123 9.03 -12.35 -0.34
C TYR A 123 8.73 -11.71 -1.70
N LEU A 124 7.80 -12.28 -2.47
CA LEU A 124 7.44 -11.75 -3.78
C LEU A 124 6.78 -10.36 -3.66
N VAL A 125 5.90 -10.15 -2.69
CA VAL A 125 5.30 -8.82 -2.48
C VAL A 125 6.36 -7.79 -2.13
N TYR A 126 7.30 -8.08 -1.25
CA TYR A 126 8.42 -7.18 -0.96
C TYR A 126 9.25 -6.87 -2.21
N TYR A 127 9.52 -7.88 -3.05
CA TYR A 127 10.20 -7.66 -4.32
C TYR A 127 9.39 -6.73 -5.23
N PHE A 128 8.07 -6.94 -5.39
CA PHE A 128 7.21 -6.10 -6.23
C PHE A 128 7.05 -4.66 -5.71
N HIS A 129 7.46 -4.38 -4.49
CA HIS A 129 7.53 -3.01 -3.94
C HIS A 129 8.96 -2.42 -3.98
N SER A 130 9.93 -3.13 -4.57
CA SER A 130 11.33 -2.69 -4.67
C SER A 130 11.58 -1.78 -5.88
N GLN A 131 12.69 -1.02 -5.79
CA GLN A 131 13.19 -0.22 -6.91
C GLN A 131 13.62 -1.08 -8.12
N MET A 132 14.06 -2.31 -7.87
CA MET A 132 14.43 -3.25 -8.94
C MET A 132 13.21 -3.64 -9.79
N PHE A 133 12.09 -3.91 -9.16
CA PHE A 133 10.83 -4.14 -9.87
C PHE A 133 10.33 -2.87 -10.55
N PHE A 134 10.39 -1.71 -9.87
CA PHE A 134 9.98 -0.43 -10.43
C PHE A 134 10.73 -0.12 -11.75
N ALA A 135 12.04 -0.33 -11.80
CA ALA A 135 12.85 -0.11 -12.99
C ALA A 135 12.43 -0.99 -14.18
N GLN A 136 11.93 -2.20 -13.93
CA GLN A 136 11.42 -3.10 -14.96
C GLN A 136 10.00 -2.71 -15.38
N LYS A 137 9.07 -2.53 -14.41
CA LYS A 137 7.68 -2.21 -14.71
C LYS A 137 7.53 -0.92 -15.53
N ARG A 138 8.38 0.08 -15.25
CA ARG A 138 8.39 1.35 -15.99
C ARG A 138 8.62 1.17 -17.48
N LYS A 139 9.40 0.19 -17.89
CA LYS A 139 9.70 -0.12 -19.30
C LYS A 139 8.56 -0.89 -19.99
N LEU A 140 7.72 -1.55 -19.21
CA LEU A 140 6.65 -2.43 -19.67
C LEU A 140 5.28 -1.74 -19.68
N ALA A 141 5.14 -0.65 -18.94
CA ALA A 141 3.91 0.08 -18.81
C ALA A 141 3.57 0.82 -20.11
N HIS A 142 2.31 0.80 -20.49
CA HIS A 142 1.78 1.50 -21.67
C HIS A 142 0.45 2.18 -21.34
N GLY A 143 0.08 3.16 -22.16
CA GLY A 143 -1.09 4.00 -21.96
C GLY A 143 -0.72 5.44 -21.60
N THR A 144 -1.67 6.35 -21.73
CA THR A 144 -1.48 7.79 -21.45
C THR A 144 -2.37 8.30 -20.32
N LYS A 145 -3.66 7.99 -20.36
CA LYS A 145 -4.63 8.35 -19.29
C LYS A 145 -4.80 7.23 -18.29
N VAL A 146 -4.78 6.01 -18.78
CA VAL A 146 -4.79 4.79 -17.96
C VAL A 146 -3.54 4.00 -18.34
N ILE A 147 -2.68 3.78 -17.36
CA ILE A 147 -1.47 2.98 -17.52
C ILE A 147 -1.83 1.53 -17.20
N GLU A 148 -1.45 0.63 -18.08
CA GLU A 148 -1.70 -0.80 -17.94
C GLU A 148 -0.42 -1.59 -18.13
N ILE A 149 -0.29 -2.68 -17.36
CA ILE A 149 0.67 -3.77 -17.58
C ILE A 149 -0.12 -5.07 -17.62
N THR A 150 -0.13 -5.71 -18.78
CA THR A 150 -0.94 -6.93 -18.97
C THR A 150 -0.35 -8.14 -18.24
N PRO A 151 -1.16 -9.15 -17.87
CA PRO A 151 -0.66 -10.40 -17.30
C PRO A 151 0.43 -11.07 -18.15
N ASP A 152 0.33 -11.00 -19.47
CA ASP A 152 1.36 -11.57 -20.35
C ASP A 152 2.67 -10.80 -20.31
N THR A 153 2.59 -9.49 -20.23
CA THR A 153 3.78 -8.63 -20.08
C THR A 153 4.47 -8.86 -18.73
N LEU A 154 3.71 -9.11 -17.66
CA LEU A 154 4.26 -9.41 -16.33
C LEU A 154 5.14 -10.67 -16.34
N LYS A 155 4.86 -11.64 -17.20
CA LYS A 155 5.65 -12.89 -17.31
C LYS A 155 7.12 -12.63 -17.62
N SER A 156 7.47 -11.51 -18.26
CA SER A 156 8.85 -11.17 -18.63
C SER A 156 9.68 -10.54 -17.50
N ILE A 157 9.07 -10.20 -16.38
CA ILE A 157 9.75 -9.63 -15.20
C ILE A 157 10.74 -10.63 -14.66
N LYS A 158 11.99 -10.21 -14.50
CA LYS A 158 13.08 -11.01 -13.92
C LYS A 158 13.24 -10.71 -12.45
N LEU A 159 13.31 -11.74 -11.63
CA LEU A 159 13.46 -11.62 -10.19
C LEU A 159 14.40 -12.68 -9.62
N PRO A 160 15.12 -12.37 -8.54
CA PRO A 160 15.96 -13.34 -7.86
C PRO A 160 15.08 -14.37 -7.14
N ILE A 161 15.40 -15.65 -7.27
CA ILE A 161 14.68 -16.76 -6.63
C ILE A 161 15.67 -17.58 -5.80
N PRO A 162 16.05 -17.10 -4.63
CA PRO A 162 16.83 -17.90 -3.70
C PRO A 162 15.99 -19.04 -3.11
N PRO A 163 16.60 -20.06 -2.50
CA PRO A 163 15.88 -21.09 -1.76
C PRO A 163 14.91 -20.54 -0.71
N LEU A 164 13.84 -21.27 -0.41
CA LEU A 164 12.76 -20.80 0.49
C LEU A 164 13.26 -20.40 1.88
N GLU A 165 14.31 -21.02 2.40
CA GLU A 165 14.94 -20.69 3.67
C GLU A 165 15.50 -19.25 3.65
N VAL A 166 16.15 -18.89 2.55
CA VAL A 166 16.68 -17.53 2.34
C VAL A 166 15.54 -16.52 2.18
N GLN A 167 14.50 -16.88 1.39
CA GLN A 167 13.32 -16.03 1.24
C GLN A 167 12.66 -15.73 2.59
N ARG A 168 12.45 -16.74 3.43
CA ARG A 168 11.86 -16.61 4.77
C ARG A 168 12.71 -15.74 5.70
N GLU A 169 14.04 -15.86 5.64
CA GLU A 169 14.91 -15.02 6.45
C GLU A 169 14.86 -13.55 6.01
N ILE A 170 14.80 -13.29 4.70
CA ILE A 170 14.59 -11.95 4.16
C ILE A 170 13.24 -11.38 4.65
N VAL A 171 12.18 -12.17 4.56
CA VAL A 171 10.84 -11.79 5.04
C VAL A 171 10.86 -11.48 6.53
N HIS A 172 11.50 -12.33 7.35
CA HIS A 172 11.62 -12.11 8.80
C HIS A 172 12.30 -10.77 9.13
N ILE A 173 13.36 -10.43 8.43
CA ILE A 173 14.05 -9.15 8.59
C ILE A 173 13.15 -7.97 8.20
N LEU A 174 12.49 -8.05 7.05
CA LEU A 174 11.63 -6.97 6.54
C LEU A 174 10.36 -6.79 7.40
N ASP A 175 9.74 -7.87 7.83
CA ASP A 175 8.60 -7.84 8.77
C ASP A 175 9.01 -7.17 10.09
N SER A 176 10.22 -7.43 10.60
CA SER A 176 10.75 -6.80 11.82
C SER A 176 10.89 -5.27 11.65
N PHE A 177 11.40 -4.81 10.52
CA PHE A 177 11.46 -3.37 10.23
C PHE A 177 10.08 -2.72 10.11
N THR A 178 9.14 -3.41 9.48
CA THR A 178 7.75 -2.93 9.35
C THR A 178 7.10 -2.77 10.73
N LEU A 179 7.27 -3.76 11.62
CA LEU A 179 6.75 -3.70 12.99
C LEU A 179 7.38 -2.55 13.79
N LEU A 180 8.71 -2.45 13.78
CA LEU A 180 9.43 -1.38 14.49
C LEU A 180 9.03 0.02 14.00
N THR A 181 8.81 0.17 12.67
CA THR A 181 8.35 1.43 12.08
C THR A 181 6.94 1.77 12.56
N ALA A 182 6.02 0.79 12.58
CA ALA A 182 4.65 0.98 13.07
C ALA A 182 4.63 1.38 14.56
N GLU A 183 5.43 0.73 15.40
CA GLU A 183 5.58 1.10 16.81
C GLU A 183 6.13 2.52 17.01
N LEU A 184 7.11 2.92 16.19
CA LEU A 184 7.68 4.26 16.25
C LEU A 184 6.65 5.31 15.85
N ILE A 185 5.91 5.08 14.77
CA ILE A 185 4.84 5.98 14.31
C ILE A 185 3.77 6.14 15.40
N ALA A 186 3.35 5.05 16.05
CA ALA A 186 2.38 5.10 17.13
C ALA A 186 2.88 5.98 18.28
N LYS A 187 4.11 5.75 18.78
CA LYS A 187 4.72 6.54 19.88
C LYS A 187 4.84 8.02 19.53
N LEU A 188 5.29 8.34 18.29
CA LEU A 188 5.40 9.73 17.84
C LEU A 188 4.04 10.42 17.71
N THR A 189 3.01 9.69 17.31
CA THR A 189 1.63 10.21 17.22
C THR A 189 1.08 10.52 18.60
N ASP A 190 1.30 9.66 19.58
CA ASP A 190 0.91 9.89 20.98
C ASP A 190 1.63 11.11 21.58
N GLU A 191 2.96 11.20 21.37
CA GLU A 191 3.76 12.35 21.80
C GLU A 191 3.25 13.65 21.17
N LEU A 192 3.01 13.66 19.85
CA LEU A 192 2.47 14.84 19.15
C LEU A 192 1.12 15.27 19.73
N THR A 193 0.26 14.30 20.03
CA THR A 193 -1.06 14.56 20.63
C THR A 193 -0.91 15.17 22.04
N ALA A 194 -0.02 14.63 22.86
CA ALA A 194 0.27 15.15 24.19
C ALA A 194 0.84 16.58 24.13
N ARG A 195 1.77 16.85 23.20
CA ARG A 195 2.37 18.18 23.02
C ARG A 195 1.34 19.22 22.53
N LYS A 196 0.42 18.84 21.63
CA LYS A 196 -0.67 19.72 21.22
C LYS A 196 -1.57 20.11 22.40
N LYS A 197 -1.97 19.15 23.23
CA LYS A 197 -2.75 19.42 24.45
C LYS A 197 -2.00 20.32 25.42
N GLN A 198 -0.71 20.05 25.64
CA GLN A 198 0.17 20.88 26.48
C GLN A 198 0.24 22.33 25.95
N TYR A 199 0.45 22.49 24.64
CA TYR A 199 0.49 23.81 24.01
C TYR A 199 -0.85 24.55 24.19
N GLU A 200 -1.98 23.91 23.96
CA GLU A 200 -3.31 24.49 24.15
C GLU A 200 -3.54 24.93 25.59
N PHE A 201 -3.14 24.09 26.55
CA PHE A 201 -3.23 24.41 27.97
C PHE A 201 -2.42 25.69 28.31
N TYR A 202 -1.12 25.70 28.01
CA TYR A 202 -0.28 26.86 28.32
C TYR A 202 -0.68 28.11 27.54
N ARG A 203 -1.06 27.98 26.27
CA ARG A 203 -1.57 29.10 25.50
C ARG A 203 -2.78 29.73 26.19
N ASN A 204 -3.73 28.95 26.65
CA ASN A 204 -4.91 29.45 27.30
C ASN A 204 -4.60 30.02 28.69
N GLU A 205 -3.71 29.41 29.46
CA GLU A 205 -3.33 29.92 30.78
C GLU A 205 -2.49 31.21 30.70
N LEU A 206 -1.54 31.27 29.76
CA LEU A 206 -0.66 32.43 29.61
C LEU A 206 -1.39 33.68 29.02
N LEU A 207 -2.49 33.46 28.31
CA LEU A 207 -3.32 34.55 27.75
C LEU A 207 -4.54 34.88 28.63
N LYS A 208 -4.64 34.28 29.81
CA LYS A 208 -5.71 34.50 30.75
C LYS A 208 -5.28 35.61 31.75
N PHE A 209 -5.84 36.78 31.56
CA PHE A 209 -5.62 37.91 32.45
C PHE A 209 -6.88 38.18 33.27
N SER A 210 -6.74 38.64 34.49
CA SER A 210 -7.88 39.13 35.28
C SER A 210 -8.31 40.51 34.80
N GLU A 211 -9.58 40.84 34.97
CA GLU A 211 -10.14 42.17 34.59
C GLU A 211 -9.40 43.35 35.21
N ASN A 212 -8.70 43.12 36.33
CA ASN A 212 -7.93 44.14 37.03
C ASN A 212 -6.47 44.28 36.55
N GLU A 213 -6.00 43.34 35.70
CA GLU A 213 -4.61 43.32 35.26
C GLU A 213 -4.43 43.87 33.85
N VAL A 214 -5.49 43.94 33.07
CA VAL A 214 -5.45 44.40 31.67
C VAL A 214 -6.65 45.29 31.35
N GLU A 215 -6.42 46.30 30.53
CA GLU A 215 -7.47 47.11 29.92
C GLU A 215 -7.96 46.40 28.65
N ASN A 216 -9.25 46.09 28.61
CA ASN A 216 -9.87 45.47 27.44
C ASN A 216 -10.22 46.57 26.42
N VAL A 217 -9.44 46.66 25.36
CA VAL A 217 -9.65 47.60 24.25
C VAL A 217 -10.18 46.81 23.03
N PRO A 218 -11.27 47.28 22.39
CA PRO A 218 -11.74 46.65 21.14
C PRO A 218 -10.67 46.67 20.05
N LEU A 219 -10.55 45.58 19.30
CA LEU A 219 -9.53 45.45 18.25
C LEU A 219 -9.61 46.56 17.20
N GLY A 220 -10.81 47.10 16.92
CA GLY A 220 -11.02 48.21 15.97
C GLY A 220 -10.47 49.56 16.45
N GLU A 221 -10.25 49.74 17.76
CA GLU A 221 -9.59 50.93 18.31
C GLU A 221 -8.07 50.83 18.17
N LEU A 222 -7.52 49.65 18.30
CA LEU A 222 -6.09 49.39 18.12
C LEU A 222 -5.68 49.37 16.65
N TYR A 223 -6.56 48.86 15.79
CA TYR A 223 -6.32 48.70 14.34
C TYR A 223 -7.52 49.23 13.55
N PRO A 224 -7.64 50.54 13.33
CA PRO A 224 -8.78 51.13 12.63
C PRO A 224 -8.89 50.73 11.16
N ASP A 225 -7.83 50.27 10.59
CA ASP A 225 -7.73 49.87 9.17
C ASP A 225 -7.78 48.35 8.93
N ILE A 226 -8.54 47.59 9.72
CA ILE A 226 -8.74 46.15 9.47
C ILE A 226 -9.56 45.97 8.20
N ARG A 227 -8.95 45.37 7.19
CA ARG A 227 -9.58 45.09 5.89
C ARG A 227 -9.56 43.60 5.62
N ASN A 228 -10.57 43.12 4.87
CA ASN A 228 -10.53 41.77 4.34
C ASN A 228 -9.30 41.60 3.43
N GLY A 229 -8.59 40.49 3.59
CA GLY A 229 -7.53 40.12 2.67
C GLY A 229 -8.03 39.91 1.24
N PHE A 230 -7.13 39.81 0.30
CA PHE A 230 -7.45 39.55 -1.11
C PHE A 230 -8.23 38.22 -1.25
N VAL A 231 -9.50 38.33 -1.67
CA VAL A 231 -10.35 37.18 -2.01
C VAL A 231 -10.15 36.93 -3.49
N GLY A 232 -9.00 36.40 -3.86
CA GLY A 232 -8.70 35.97 -5.22
C GLY A 232 -8.31 34.50 -5.21
N THR A 233 -8.30 33.89 -6.40
CA THR A 233 -7.81 32.51 -6.59
C THR A 233 -6.37 32.44 -6.08
N CYS A 234 -6.14 31.75 -5.00
CA CYS A 234 -4.80 31.50 -4.49
C CYS A 234 -4.05 30.67 -5.54
N LEU A 235 -3.14 31.29 -6.25
CA LEU A 235 -2.15 30.55 -7.03
C LEU A 235 -1.24 29.87 -6.03
N LEU A 236 -1.55 28.60 -5.75
CA LEU A 236 -0.65 27.73 -5.00
C LEU A 236 0.68 27.71 -5.74
N TYR A 237 1.72 28.13 -5.04
CA TYR A 237 3.09 27.98 -5.50
C TYR A 237 3.35 26.51 -5.77
N THR A 238 3.42 26.16 -7.03
CA THR A 238 4.08 24.94 -7.48
C THR A 238 5.55 25.30 -7.71
N SER A 239 6.39 24.94 -6.80
CA SER A 239 7.83 24.84 -6.99
C SER A 239 8.24 23.40 -6.76
#